data_ccd095688288620ad22c1b67d1ad9119
#
_entry.id   ccd095688288620ad22c1b67d1ad9119
#
_cell.length_a   1.000
_cell.length_b   1.000
_cell.length_c   1.000
_cell.angle_alpha   90.00
_cell.angle_beta   90.00
_cell.angle_gamma   90.00
#
_symmetry.space_group_name_H-M   'P 1'
#
loop_
_entity.id
_entity.type
_entity.pdbx_description
1 polymer ?
#
loop_
_entity_poly.entity_id
_entity_poly.type
_entity_poly.pdbx_seq_one_letter_code
_entity_poly.pdbx_strand_id
1 'polypeptide(L)'
;MNMIGACWMRRSLGEPVSALLIDSNNSIIAGGWNGILTKWSAEGDELWSIQLPDRIGSISVTENAVYVCAGLHLVAVNSNQGELIWQHALEGSADEVTTFNGLIYATSSVYDIEHNDFIDSAIWCFDGKGEKVWETHMDERPWTMIVSSDQLLVGLGRPKMGAGIVENDGSLTYLTLESTSPVTAGTDSIEGAIFGHANGDLTTSNHKVLSGLGESISVICATDSKLITIGKDNELTTLKSNFEPQWSSNVGPISTLSSGFLVDDKSTIWVGIQQGINGLLKVICQGDGETISSMVCGKVNCIHSNGNRVAAGDEKGELFVWQDEMFNRRLTGNISDDNDERRESMRERLKSLRKR
;
A
#
# COMPACT_ATOMS: atom_id res chain seq x y z
N MET A 1 -5.12 -20.01 -14.32
CA MET A 1 -3.64 -19.95 -14.21
C MET A 1 -3.22 -20.19 -12.78
N ASN A 2 -2.05 -20.79 -12.55
CA ASN A 2 -1.47 -20.90 -11.21
C ASN A 2 -0.65 -19.63 -10.90
N MET A 3 -1.21 -18.69 -10.15
CA MET A 3 -0.54 -17.44 -9.77
C MET A 3 0.77 -17.69 -8.98
N ILE A 4 0.81 -18.73 -8.14
CA ILE A 4 2.03 -19.12 -7.42
C ILE A 4 3.12 -19.52 -8.40
N GLY A 5 2.78 -20.29 -9.44
CA GLY A 5 3.69 -20.63 -10.51
C GLY A 5 4.15 -19.43 -11.35
N ALA A 6 3.41 -18.35 -11.35
CA ALA A 6 3.74 -17.10 -12.04
C ALA A 6 4.53 -16.10 -11.16
N CYS A 7 4.72 -16.37 -9.87
CA CYS A 7 5.54 -15.51 -9.01
C CYS A 7 6.98 -15.41 -9.55
N TRP A 8 7.49 -14.20 -9.59
CA TRP A 8 8.90 -13.92 -9.79
C TRP A 8 9.71 -14.33 -8.56
N MET A 9 9.23 -13.92 -7.38
CA MET A 9 9.87 -14.19 -6.10
C MET A 9 8.82 -14.59 -5.06
N ARG A 10 9.18 -15.56 -4.22
CA ARG A 10 8.46 -15.88 -2.99
C ARG A 10 9.45 -15.90 -1.84
N ARG A 11 9.14 -15.18 -0.76
CA ARG A 11 9.95 -15.10 0.46
C ARG A 11 9.03 -15.25 1.68
N SER A 12 9.63 -15.51 2.82
CA SER A 12 8.94 -15.46 4.10
C SER A 12 9.63 -14.43 4.99
N LEU A 13 8.83 -13.56 5.59
CA LEU A 13 9.32 -12.60 6.58
C LEU A 13 9.49 -13.26 7.98
N GLY A 14 8.84 -14.42 8.18
CA GLY A 14 8.85 -15.14 9.45
C GLY A 14 7.77 -14.67 10.44
N GLU A 15 7.05 -13.60 10.12
CA GLU A 15 5.95 -13.05 10.89
C GLU A 15 4.93 -12.37 9.95
N PRO A 16 3.67 -12.09 10.39
CA PRO A 16 2.69 -11.44 9.54
C PRO A 16 3.23 -10.16 8.90
N VAL A 17 3.13 -10.04 7.58
CA VAL A 17 3.52 -8.83 6.86
C VAL A 17 2.52 -7.74 7.16
N SER A 18 2.97 -6.56 7.60
CA SER A 18 2.11 -5.42 7.95
C SER A 18 2.31 -4.19 7.08
N ALA A 19 3.48 -4.06 6.45
CA ALA A 19 3.79 -2.99 5.51
C ALA A 19 4.69 -3.52 4.39
N LEU A 20 4.55 -2.94 3.19
CA LEU A 20 5.25 -3.40 2.00
C LEU A 20 5.48 -2.24 1.04
N LEU A 21 6.68 -2.18 0.45
CA LEU A 21 7.04 -1.20 -0.55
C LEU A 21 7.99 -1.82 -1.59
N ILE A 22 7.81 -1.46 -2.86
CA ILE A 22 8.76 -1.71 -3.95
C ILE A 22 9.41 -0.37 -4.29
N ASP A 23 10.72 -0.26 -4.17
CA ASP A 23 11.43 0.97 -4.49
C ASP A 23 11.63 1.16 -6.00
N SER A 24 12.16 2.33 -6.40
CA SER A 24 12.43 2.66 -7.80
C SER A 24 13.45 1.72 -8.48
N ASN A 25 14.26 1.01 -7.69
CA ASN A 25 15.23 0.03 -8.16
C ASN A 25 14.67 -1.39 -8.18
N ASN A 26 13.35 -1.55 -7.99
CA ASN A 26 12.66 -2.83 -7.88
C ASN A 26 13.09 -3.68 -6.68
N SER A 27 13.76 -3.11 -5.67
CA SER A 27 14.00 -3.79 -4.40
C SER A 27 12.70 -3.85 -3.60
N ILE A 28 12.54 -4.91 -2.82
CA ILE A 28 11.35 -5.14 -2.01
C ILE A 28 11.72 -4.85 -0.56
N ILE A 29 10.90 -4.05 0.11
CA ILE A 29 11.04 -3.74 1.54
C ILE A 29 9.75 -4.19 2.21
N ALA A 30 9.85 -5.08 3.19
CA ALA A 30 8.70 -5.56 3.93
C ALA A 30 8.92 -5.38 5.44
N GLY A 31 7.88 -4.89 6.09
CA GLY A 31 7.79 -4.74 7.53
C GLY A 31 6.80 -5.73 8.14
N GLY A 32 7.10 -6.22 9.31
CA GLY A 32 6.32 -7.22 10.01
C GLY A 32 5.60 -6.70 11.25
N TRP A 33 4.70 -7.53 11.74
CA TRP A 33 3.87 -7.23 12.91
C TRP A 33 4.65 -7.12 14.22
N ASN A 34 5.77 -7.87 14.34
CA ASN A 34 6.64 -7.83 15.51
C ASN A 34 7.90 -7.00 15.29
N GLY A 35 7.96 -6.22 14.20
CA GLY A 35 9.00 -5.23 13.95
C GLY A 35 10.17 -5.70 13.09
N ILE A 36 10.14 -6.88 12.49
CA ILE A 36 11.15 -7.24 11.49
C ILE A 36 11.00 -6.35 10.26
N LEU A 37 12.07 -5.70 9.86
CA LEU A 37 12.17 -4.97 8.59
C LEU A 37 13.25 -5.60 7.73
N THR A 38 12.87 -6.07 6.54
CA THR A 38 13.79 -6.74 5.63
C THR A 38 13.74 -6.13 4.24
N LYS A 39 14.90 -5.99 3.61
CA LYS A 39 15.04 -5.56 2.21
C LYS A 39 15.66 -6.68 1.37
N TRP A 40 15.05 -6.93 0.22
CA TRP A 40 15.58 -7.82 -0.83
C TRP A 40 15.89 -7.03 -2.09
N SER A 41 16.91 -7.47 -2.82
CA SER A 41 17.26 -6.92 -4.12
C SER A 41 16.17 -7.19 -5.16
N ALA A 42 16.29 -6.55 -6.32
CA ALA A 42 15.43 -6.82 -7.48
C ALA A 42 15.49 -8.28 -7.96
N GLU A 43 16.60 -8.98 -7.68
CA GLU A 43 16.82 -10.39 -8.00
C GLU A 43 16.32 -11.33 -6.91
N GLY A 44 15.92 -10.77 -5.75
CA GLY A 44 15.36 -11.49 -4.62
C GLY A 44 16.40 -11.96 -3.59
N ASP A 45 17.64 -11.47 -3.64
CA ASP A 45 18.63 -11.71 -2.59
C ASP A 45 18.35 -10.82 -1.40
N GLU A 46 18.41 -11.37 -0.20
CA GLU A 46 18.30 -10.58 1.03
C GLU A 46 19.51 -9.66 1.16
N LEU A 47 19.28 -8.36 1.20
CA LEU A 47 20.32 -7.36 1.35
C LEU A 47 20.61 -7.11 2.83
N TRP A 48 19.56 -6.97 3.63
CA TRP A 48 19.66 -6.79 5.08
C TRP A 48 18.31 -7.09 5.75
N SER A 49 18.37 -7.40 7.04
CA SER A 49 17.21 -7.56 7.92
C SER A 49 17.55 -7.01 9.30
N ILE A 50 16.64 -6.24 9.89
CA ILE A 50 16.80 -5.66 11.23
C ILE A 50 15.54 -5.85 12.05
N GLN A 51 15.70 -5.83 13.37
CA GLN A 51 14.60 -5.83 14.34
C GLN A 51 14.36 -4.41 14.83
N LEU A 52 13.18 -3.87 14.60
CA LEU A 52 12.69 -2.62 15.17
C LEU A 52 11.83 -2.89 16.41
N PRO A 53 11.54 -1.86 17.22
CA PRO A 53 10.94 -2.09 18.54
C PRO A 53 9.51 -2.60 18.52
N ASP A 54 8.75 -2.38 17.43
CA ASP A 54 7.33 -2.70 17.37
C ASP A 54 6.84 -2.87 15.92
N ARG A 55 5.56 -3.16 15.76
CA ARG A 55 4.87 -3.32 14.46
C ARG A 55 5.20 -2.19 13.51
N ILE A 56 5.52 -2.56 12.27
CA ILE A 56 5.75 -1.62 11.18
C ILE A 56 4.41 -1.31 10.48
N GLY A 57 3.98 -0.05 10.57
CA GLY A 57 2.69 0.40 10.01
C GLY A 57 2.80 1.01 8.62
N SER A 58 3.86 1.75 8.37
CA SER A 58 4.07 2.49 7.13
C SER A 58 5.55 2.55 6.76
N ILE A 59 5.85 2.59 5.46
CA ILE A 59 7.20 2.64 4.91
C ILE A 59 7.26 3.70 3.82
N SER A 60 8.28 4.56 3.87
CA SER A 60 8.65 5.47 2.79
C SER A 60 10.14 5.35 2.51
N VAL A 61 10.57 5.67 1.29
CA VAL A 61 11.96 5.44 0.87
C VAL A 61 12.49 6.63 0.07
N THR A 62 13.76 6.95 0.36
CA THR A 62 14.60 7.79 -0.50
C THR A 62 15.78 6.95 -1.01
N GLU A 63 16.63 7.53 -1.84
CA GLU A 63 17.84 6.85 -2.33
C GLU A 63 18.72 6.34 -1.17
N ASN A 64 18.84 7.12 -0.08
CA ASN A 64 19.78 6.86 1.00
C ASN A 64 19.17 6.22 2.25
N ALA A 65 17.88 6.35 2.45
CA ALA A 65 17.21 5.92 3.67
C ALA A 65 15.83 5.30 3.45
N VAL A 66 15.48 4.38 4.33
CA VAL A 66 14.13 3.84 4.52
C VAL A 66 13.57 4.43 5.80
N TYR A 67 12.43 5.07 5.72
CA TYR A 67 11.72 5.66 6.87
C TYR A 67 10.52 4.77 7.20
N VAL A 68 10.34 4.50 8.48
CA VAL A 68 9.31 3.57 8.95
C VAL A 68 8.60 4.10 10.19
N CYS A 69 7.29 3.98 10.21
CA CYS A 69 6.50 4.05 11.43
C CYS A 69 6.52 2.69 12.12
N ALA A 70 7.14 2.60 13.31
CA ALA A 70 7.30 1.38 14.08
C ALA A 70 6.76 1.57 15.52
N GLY A 71 5.50 1.19 15.74
CA GLY A 71 4.80 1.40 17.00
C GLY A 71 4.66 2.88 17.35
N LEU A 72 5.38 3.36 18.36
CA LEU A 72 5.39 4.76 18.78
C LEU A 72 6.54 5.57 18.15
N HIS A 73 7.27 5.00 17.19
CA HIS A 73 8.51 5.59 16.71
C HIS A 73 8.49 5.82 15.19
N LEU A 74 9.05 6.94 14.80
CA LEU A 74 9.55 7.15 13.45
C LEU A 74 11.03 6.79 13.42
N VAL A 75 11.40 5.89 12.51
CA VAL A 75 12.75 5.32 12.41
C VAL A 75 13.30 5.54 11.01
N ALA A 76 14.55 5.97 10.90
CA ALA A 76 15.29 6.02 9.65
C ALA A 76 16.41 4.98 9.65
N VAL A 77 16.47 4.20 8.57
CA VAL A 77 17.42 3.11 8.36
C VAL A 77 18.18 3.35 7.06
N ASN A 78 19.49 3.09 7.06
CA ASN A 78 20.29 3.18 5.85
C ASN A 78 19.77 2.21 4.77
N SER A 79 19.44 2.74 3.59
CA SER A 79 18.80 1.96 2.52
C SER A 79 19.67 0.82 1.97
N ASN A 80 21.03 0.92 2.08
CA ASN A 80 21.96 -0.06 1.54
C ASN A 80 22.43 -1.08 2.58
N GLN A 81 22.54 -0.67 3.85
CA GLN A 81 23.21 -1.46 4.90
C GLN A 81 22.23 -1.95 5.99
N GLY A 82 21.02 -1.38 6.08
CA GLY A 82 20.06 -1.71 7.12
C GLY A 82 20.44 -1.18 8.51
N GLU A 83 21.41 -0.27 8.60
CA GLU A 83 21.83 0.31 9.86
C GLU A 83 20.89 1.44 10.29
N LEU A 84 20.63 1.53 11.60
CA LEU A 84 19.85 2.62 12.18
C LEU A 84 20.61 3.95 11.97
N ILE A 85 19.95 4.93 11.35
CA ILE A 85 20.48 6.28 11.19
C ILE A 85 20.03 7.15 12.38
N TRP A 86 18.71 7.21 12.61
CA TRP A 86 18.11 7.92 13.73
C TRP A 86 16.71 7.34 14.05
N GLN A 87 16.22 7.66 15.23
CA GLN A 87 14.92 7.27 15.73
C GLN A 87 14.34 8.34 16.63
N HIS A 88 13.05 8.63 16.45
CA HIS A 88 12.29 9.55 17.32
C HIS A 88 11.04 8.86 17.85
N ALA A 89 10.82 8.99 19.17
CA ALA A 89 9.53 8.68 19.75
C ALA A 89 8.55 9.82 19.38
N LEU A 90 7.39 9.45 18.84
CA LEU A 90 6.30 10.36 18.57
C LEU A 90 5.28 10.28 19.70
N GLU A 91 4.41 11.27 19.82
CA GLU A 91 3.30 11.20 20.76
C GLU A 91 2.19 10.34 20.19
N GLY A 92 1.85 9.25 20.89
CA GLY A 92 0.91 8.23 20.40
C GLY A 92 1.49 7.26 19.39
N SER A 93 0.63 6.57 18.65
CA SER A 93 1.06 5.66 17.58
C SER A 93 1.58 6.41 16.37
N ALA A 94 2.73 6.00 15.84
CA ALA A 94 3.21 6.47 14.54
C ALA A 94 2.39 5.77 13.44
N ASP A 95 1.57 6.53 12.71
CA ASP A 95 0.57 5.96 11.81
C ASP A 95 1.07 5.89 10.35
N GLU A 96 1.42 7.02 9.74
CA GLU A 96 1.89 7.11 8.36
C GLU A 96 3.19 7.88 8.24
N VAL A 97 4.02 7.53 7.25
CA VAL A 97 5.22 8.27 6.87
C VAL A 97 5.28 8.47 5.36
N THR A 98 5.62 9.67 4.92
CA THR A 98 5.91 9.98 3.52
C THR A 98 7.11 10.92 3.40
N THR A 99 7.69 10.97 2.20
CA THR A 99 8.76 11.90 1.87
C THR A 99 8.29 12.84 0.77
N PHE A 100 8.52 14.13 0.98
CA PHE A 100 8.13 15.17 0.03
C PHE A 100 9.10 16.35 0.09
N ASN A 101 9.57 16.83 -1.07
CA ASN A 101 10.52 17.95 -1.18
C ASN A 101 11.76 17.82 -0.29
N GLY A 102 12.29 16.59 -0.12
CA GLY A 102 13.49 16.33 0.66
C GLY A 102 13.28 16.32 2.18
N LEU A 103 12.05 16.47 2.64
CA LEU A 103 11.65 16.37 4.03
C LEU A 103 10.88 15.06 4.29
N ILE A 104 10.84 14.67 5.55
CA ILE A 104 10.16 13.48 6.04
C ILE A 104 8.96 13.93 6.88
N TYR A 105 7.78 13.49 6.50
CA TYR A 105 6.54 13.79 7.21
C TYR A 105 5.99 12.50 7.82
N ALA A 106 5.59 12.59 9.09
CA ALA A 106 4.93 11.50 9.76
C ALA A 106 3.68 11.99 10.48
N THR A 107 2.69 11.11 10.63
CA THR A 107 1.52 11.36 11.46
C THR A 107 1.56 10.50 12.70
N SER A 108 1.00 11.00 13.78
CA SER A 108 0.78 10.21 14.99
C SER A 108 -0.58 10.50 15.60
N SER A 109 -1.10 9.56 16.40
CA SER A 109 -2.39 9.70 17.06
C SER A 109 -2.43 9.01 18.42
N VAL A 110 -3.11 9.64 19.37
CA VAL A 110 -3.35 9.15 20.72
C VAL A 110 -4.79 8.68 20.83
N TYR A 111 -4.98 7.38 21.07
CA TYR A 111 -6.30 6.78 21.28
C TYR A 111 -6.61 6.70 22.77
N ASP A 112 -7.76 7.25 23.17
CA ASP A 112 -8.26 7.15 24.53
C ASP A 112 -9.29 6.03 24.63
N ILE A 113 -8.94 5.01 25.43
CA ILE A 113 -9.78 3.83 25.66
C ILE A 113 -11.07 4.20 26.40
N GLU A 114 -11.02 5.18 27.32
CA GLU A 114 -12.19 5.57 28.12
C GLU A 114 -13.24 6.28 27.25
N HIS A 115 -12.80 7.12 26.33
CA HIS A 115 -13.66 7.85 25.39
C HIS A 115 -13.95 7.07 24.10
N ASN A 116 -13.21 5.97 23.86
CA ASN A 116 -13.29 5.17 22.62
C ASN A 116 -13.12 6.03 21.36
N ASP A 117 -12.20 7.00 21.40
CA ASP A 117 -11.91 7.93 20.30
C ASP A 117 -10.45 8.41 20.35
N PHE A 118 -10.00 9.02 19.28
CA PHE A 118 -8.71 9.70 19.23
C PHE A 118 -8.85 11.09 19.85
N ILE A 119 -7.96 11.44 20.79
CA ILE A 119 -8.04 12.68 21.58
C ILE A 119 -6.98 13.69 21.17
N ASP A 120 -5.90 13.24 20.55
CA ASP A 120 -4.83 14.10 20.06
C ASP A 120 -4.15 13.44 18.86
N SER A 121 -3.70 14.24 17.92
CA SER A 121 -2.96 13.80 16.75
C SER A 121 -1.94 14.86 16.37
N ALA A 122 -0.89 14.45 15.68
CA ALA A 122 0.12 15.39 15.22
C ALA A 122 0.64 15.04 13.84
N ILE A 123 1.08 16.07 13.12
CA ILE A 123 1.94 15.96 11.96
C ILE A 123 3.32 16.44 12.34
N TRP A 124 4.32 15.63 12.04
CA TRP A 124 5.71 15.84 12.31
C TRP A 124 6.49 16.03 11.03
N CYS A 125 7.42 16.98 11.01
CA CYS A 125 8.34 17.19 9.89
C CYS A 125 9.79 17.11 10.36
N PHE A 126 10.59 16.30 9.66
CA PHE A 126 12.01 16.12 9.92
C PHE A 126 12.82 16.36 8.64
N ASP A 127 14.07 16.75 8.81
CA ASP A 127 15.03 16.72 7.71
C ASP A 127 15.69 15.34 7.56
N GLY A 128 16.50 15.14 6.52
CA GLY A 128 17.18 13.87 6.27
C GLY A 128 18.19 13.45 7.34
N LYS A 129 18.59 14.36 8.24
CA LYS A 129 19.49 14.08 9.37
C LYS A 129 18.72 13.69 10.63
N GLY A 130 17.40 13.80 10.61
CA GLY A 130 16.53 13.57 11.76
C GLY A 130 16.33 14.78 12.65
N GLU A 131 16.76 15.98 12.23
CA GLU A 131 16.43 17.18 12.98
C GLU A 131 14.97 17.54 12.76
N LYS A 132 14.23 17.74 13.86
CA LYS A 132 12.83 18.14 13.80
C LYS A 132 12.72 19.57 13.30
N VAL A 133 12.03 19.76 12.16
CA VAL A 133 11.79 21.06 11.55
C VAL A 133 10.62 21.75 12.26
N TRP A 134 9.51 21.03 12.40
CA TRP A 134 8.32 21.47 13.13
C TRP A 134 7.44 20.28 13.51
N GLU A 135 6.48 20.53 14.39
CA GLU A 135 5.35 19.64 14.71
C GLU A 135 4.08 20.47 14.81
N THR A 136 2.96 19.90 14.40
CA THR A 136 1.65 20.55 14.50
C THR A 136 0.64 19.59 15.08
N HIS A 137 0.10 19.94 16.25
CA HIS A 137 -0.93 19.19 16.93
C HIS A 137 -2.32 19.57 16.42
N MET A 138 -3.23 18.61 16.43
CA MET A 138 -4.61 18.79 16.02
C MET A 138 -5.53 17.78 16.70
N ASP A 139 -6.81 18.15 16.84
CA ASP A 139 -7.83 17.28 17.41
C ASP A 139 -8.27 16.19 16.41
N GLU A 140 -8.14 16.48 15.10
CA GLU A 140 -8.53 15.57 14.03
C GLU A 140 -7.46 14.49 13.79
N ARG A 141 -7.86 13.22 13.70
CA ARG A 141 -6.93 12.20 13.24
C ARG A 141 -6.69 12.29 11.73
N PRO A 142 -5.44 12.42 11.26
CA PRO A 142 -5.09 12.18 9.85
C PRO A 142 -5.23 10.69 9.54
N TRP A 143 -6.14 10.34 8.61
CA TRP A 143 -6.37 8.96 8.18
C TRP A 143 -5.62 8.60 6.90
N THR A 144 -5.16 9.60 6.17
CA THR A 144 -4.36 9.41 4.96
C THR A 144 -3.53 10.65 4.68
N MET A 145 -2.34 10.43 4.13
CA MET A 145 -1.41 11.47 3.71
C MET A 145 -1.04 11.25 2.25
N ILE A 146 -1.28 12.24 1.41
CA ILE A 146 -1.19 12.13 -0.05
C ILE A 146 -0.30 13.24 -0.59
N VAL A 147 0.67 12.88 -1.41
CA VAL A 147 1.40 13.86 -2.25
C VAL A 147 0.68 13.94 -3.59
N SER A 148 0.14 15.09 -3.91
CA SER A 148 -0.61 15.34 -5.15
C SER A 148 -0.38 16.76 -5.65
N SER A 149 -0.11 16.93 -6.94
CA SER A 149 0.06 18.26 -7.58
C SER A 149 1.04 19.17 -6.83
N ASP A 150 2.21 18.64 -6.44
CA ASP A 150 3.24 19.33 -5.66
C ASP A 150 2.76 19.89 -4.29
N GLN A 151 1.76 19.24 -3.71
CA GLN A 151 1.25 19.54 -2.37
C GLN A 151 1.19 18.27 -1.52
N LEU A 152 1.39 18.43 -0.21
CA LEU A 152 1.13 17.40 0.78
C LEU A 152 -0.27 17.64 1.37
N LEU A 153 -1.15 16.67 1.20
CA LEU A 153 -2.53 16.73 1.69
C LEU A 153 -2.77 15.65 2.75
N VAL A 154 -3.64 15.95 3.69
CA VAL A 154 -4.12 15.01 4.71
C VAL A 154 -5.63 14.90 4.67
N GLY A 155 -6.12 13.67 4.75
CA GLY A 155 -7.54 13.39 4.95
C GLY A 155 -7.84 13.24 6.43
N LEU A 156 -8.85 13.98 6.93
CA LEU A 156 -9.07 14.21 8.34
C LEU A 156 -10.31 13.47 8.87
N GLY A 157 -10.17 12.96 10.09
CA GLY A 157 -11.25 12.41 10.89
C GLY A 157 -12.07 13.47 11.63
N ARG A 158 -12.75 13.05 12.70
CA ARG A 158 -13.45 13.95 13.61
C ARG A 158 -12.45 14.80 14.43
N PRO A 159 -12.87 15.96 14.98
CA PRO A 159 -14.22 16.54 14.88
C PRO A 159 -14.47 17.35 13.61
N LYS A 160 -13.44 17.88 12.94
CA LYS A 160 -13.60 18.85 11.84
C LYS A 160 -13.91 18.18 10.51
N MET A 161 -13.33 16.99 10.28
CA MET A 161 -13.47 16.21 9.05
C MET A 161 -12.95 16.97 7.81
N GLY A 162 -13.00 16.33 6.62
CA GLY A 162 -12.55 16.95 5.39
C GLY A 162 -11.07 16.70 5.10
N ALA A 163 -10.39 17.65 4.52
CA ALA A 163 -8.98 17.54 4.17
C ALA A 163 -8.23 18.84 4.48
N GLY A 164 -6.90 18.76 4.52
CA GLY A 164 -6.02 19.92 4.70
C GLY A 164 -4.79 19.82 3.80
N ILE A 165 -4.29 20.98 3.37
CA ILE A 165 -2.97 21.11 2.77
C ILE A 165 -1.99 21.38 3.88
N VAL A 166 -0.91 20.63 3.94
CA VAL A 166 0.19 20.84 4.89
C VAL A 166 1.15 21.85 4.29
N GLU A 167 1.24 23.02 4.89
CA GLU A 167 2.13 24.09 4.45
C GLU A 167 3.57 23.85 4.91
N ASN A 168 4.53 24.53 4.30
CA ASN A 168 5.96 24.36 4.61
C ASN A 168 6.33 24.73 6.06
N ASP A 169 5.55 25.60 6.70
CA ASP A 169 5.73 26.04 8.10
C ASP A 169 4.99 25.15 9.11
N GLY A 170 4.32 24.09 8.63
CA GLY A 170 3.52 23.16 9.43
C GLY A 170 2.08 23.60 9.66
N SER A 171 1.67 24.78 9.21
CA SER A 171 0.27 25.18 9.27
C SER A 171 -0.59 24.35 8.32
N LEU A 172 -1.88 24.21 8.67
CA LEU A 172 -2.87 23.51 7.85
C LEU A 172 -3.82 24.49 7.19
N THR A 173 -3.83 24.47 5.85
CA THR A 173 -4.88 25.13 5.06
C THR A 173 -6.01 24.13 4.84
N TYR A 174 -7.10 24.28 5.60
CA TYR A 174 -8.26 23.39 5.51
C TYR A 174 -9.01 23.57 4.19
N LEU A 175 -9.28 22.45 3.54
CA LEU A 175 -10.12 22.41 2.34
C LEU A 175 -11.58 22.24 2.74
N THR A 176 -12.44 23.09 2.19
CA THR A 176 -13.88 22.94 2.34
C THR A 176 -14.38 21.88 1.38
N LEU A 177 -14.47 20.64 1.84
CA LEU A 177 -15.09 19.55 1.08
C LEU A 177 -16.60 19.58 1.33
N GLU A 178 -17.38 19.18 0.33
CA GLU A 178 -18.85 19.16 0.45
C GLU A 178 -19.37 17.97 1.30
N SER A 179 -18.52 16.95 1.56
CA SER A 179 -18.86 15.88 2.51
C SER A 179 -18.61 16.33 3.95
N THR A 180 -19.56 16.02 4.83
CA THR A 180 -19.48 16.25 6.28
C THR A 180 -19.14 14.98 7.06
N SER A 181 -18.52 14.00 6.40
CA SER A 181 -18.15 12.69 6.97
C SER A 181 -16.63 12.56 7.06
N PRO A 182 -16.11 11.82 8.05
CA PRO A 182 -14.67 11.56 8.15
C PRO A 182 -14.11 10.98 6.86
N VAL A 183 -12.90 11.41 6.49
CA VAL A 183 -12.12 10.72 5.47
C VAL A 183 -11.64 9.40 6.03
N THR A 184 -11.68 8.35 5.22
CA THR A 184 -11.29 6.97 5.60
C THR A 184 -10.24 6.39 4.67
N ALA A 185 -10.11 6.94 3.46
CA ALA A 185 -9.14 6.53 2.46
C ALA A 185 -8.82 7.67 1.52
N GLY A 186 -7.67 7.61 0.86
CA GLY A 186 -7.29 8.61 -0.14
C GLY A 186 -6.26 8.07 -1.12
N THR A 187 -6.19 8.69 -2.29
CA THR A 187 -5.21 8.39 -3.32
C THR A 187 -4.92 9.61 -4.18
N ASP A 188 -3.73 9.67 -4.77
CA ASP A 188 -3.45 10.60 -5.85
C ASP A 188 -4.07 10.12 -7.17
N SER A 189 -4.48 11.05 -8.00
CA SER A 189 -4.97 10.79 -9.34
C SER A 189 -4.61 11.90 -10.30
N ILE A 190 -4.80 11.68 -11.60
CA ILE A 190 -4.57 12.71 -12.63
C ILE A 190 -5.47 13.95 -12.45
N GLU A 191 -6.59 13.82 -11.74
CA GLU A 191 -7.53 14.91 -11.42
C GLU A 191 -7.21 15.56 -10.05
N GLY A 192 -6.10 15.19 -9.40
CA GLY A 192 -5.71 15.59 -8.06
C GLY A 192 -6.05 14.55 -6.99
N ALA A 193 -5.87 14.91 -5.72
CA ALA A 193 -6.15 14.03 -4.62
C ALA A 193 -7.66 13.70 -4.53
N ILE A 194 -7.94 12.43 -4.27
CA ILE A 194 -9.30 11.88 -4.10
C ILE A 194 -9.41 11.32 -2.69
N PHE A 195 -10.52 11.64 -2.01
CA PHE A 195 -10.81 11.20 -0.66
C PHE A 195 -12.11 10.41 -0.61
N GLY A 196 -12.08 9.25 0.01
CA GLY A 196 -13.24 8.44 0.36
C GLY A 196 -13.65 8.68 1.79
N HIS A 197 -14.94 8.65 2.05
CA HIS A 197 -15.52 9.00 3.34
C HIS A 197 -16.29 7.84 3.97
N ALA A 198 -16.47 7.91 5.28
CA ALA A 198 -17.17 6.90 6.07
C ALA A 198 -18.66 6.74 5.70
N ASN A 199 -19.29 7.74 5.09
CA ASN A 199 -20.67 7.68 4.60
C ASN A 199 -20.77 7.24 3.13
N GLY A 200 -19.65 6.87 2.49
CA GLY A 200 -19.61 6.47 1.08
C GLY A 200 -19.53 7.62 0.08
N ASP A 201 -19.36 8.85 0.53
CA ASP A 201 -19.04 9.97 -0.35
C ASP A 201 -17.62 9.83 -0.90
N LEU A 202 -17.43 10.37 -2.11
CA LEU A 202 -16.11 10.53 -2.72
C LEU A 202 -15.93 12.02 -3.07
N THR A 203 -14.87 12.63 -2.60
CA THR A 203 -14.53 14.03 -2.86
C THR A 203 -13.17 14.14 -3.54
N THR A 204 -12.95 15.23 -4.24
CA THR A 204 -11.64 15.57 -4.79
C THR A 204 -11.12 16.83 -4.09
N SER A 205 -9.80 17.06 -4.15
CA SER A 205 -9.20 18.31 -3.68
C SER A 205 -9.78 19.57 -4.35
N ASN A 206 -10.44 19.42 -5.50
CA ASN A 206 -11.10 20.49 -6.25
C ASN A 206 -12.59 20.66 -5.90
N HIS A 207 -13.03 20.15 -4.74
CA HIS A 207 -14.39 20.33 -4.17
C HIS A 207 -15.53 19.59 -4.92
N LYS A 208 -15.24 18.65 -5.80
CA LYS A 208 -16.28 17.81 -6.40
C LYS A 208 -16.70 16.71 -5.45
N VAL A 209 -17.98 16.61 -5.18
CA VAL A 209 -18.57 15.51 -4.41
C VAL A 209 -19.25 14.55 -5.37
N LEU A 210 -19.00 13.28 -5.12
CA LEU A 210 -19.80 12.17 -5.65
C LEU A 210 -20.47 11.51 -4.46
N SER A 211 -21.75 11.68 -4.36
CA SER A 211 -22.54 11.11 -3.27
C SER A 211 -23.24 9.84 -3.69
N GLY A 212 -23.65 9.04 -2.70
CA GLY A 212 -24.60 7.96 -2.91
C GLY A 212 -24.01 6.56 -3.14
N LEU A 213 -22.73 6.36 -2.80
CA LEU A 213 -22.14 5.02 -2.85
C LEU A 213 -22.50 4.16 -1.61
N GLY A 214 -23.15 4.75 -0.61
CA GLY A 214 -23.91 4.08 0.46
C GLY A 214 -23.08 3.62 1.65
N GLU A 215 -22.00 2.86 1.47
CA GLU A 215 -21.17 2.29 2.54
C GLU A 215 -19.82 2.99 2.64
N SER A 216 -19.15 2.87 3.80
CA SER A 216 -17.81 3.43 4.03
C SER A 216 -16.82 2.97 2.97
N ILE A 217 -16.08 3.92 2.41
CA ILE A 217 -14.99 3.64 1.47
C ILE A 217 -13.75 3.32 2.28
N SER A 218 -13.28 2.08 2.23
CA SER A 218 -12.13 1.62 3.00
C SER A 218 -10.80 1.70 2.26
N VAL A 219 -10.84 1.60 0.93
CA VAL A 219 -9.65 1.65 0.07
C VAL A 219 -9.99 2.31 -1.28
N ILE A 220 -9.02 3.02 -1.83
CA ILE A 220 -9.13 3.66 -3.15
C ILE A 220 -7.85 3.40 -3.93
N CYS A 221 -7.99 3.17 -5.21
CA CYS A 221 -6.88 3.02 -6.14
C CYS A 221 -7.21 3.75 -7.44
N ALA A 222 -6.33 4.64 -7.87
CA ALA A 222 -6.38 5.27 -9.18
C ALA A 222 -5.28 4.68 -10.08
N THR A 223 -5.51 4.66 -11.39
CA THR A 223 -4.56 4.18 -12.38
C THR A 223 -4.34 5.21 -13.47
N ASP A 224 -3.27 5.04 -14.24
CA ASP A 224 -2.95 5.89 -15.40
C ASP A 224 -4.05 5.85 -16.49
N SER A 225 -4.89 4.83 -16.48
CA SER A 225 -6.06 4.72 -17.38
C SER A 225 -7.20 5.67 -17.04
N LYS A 226 -7.03 6.55 -16.04
CA LYS A 226 -8.04 7.48 -15.51
C LYS A 226 -9.26 6.78 -14.89
N LEU A 227 -9.14 5.51 -14.57
CA LEU A 227 -10.15 4.78 -13.82
C LEU A 227 -9.83 4.84 -12.33
N ILE A 228 -10.86 4.97 -11.53
CA ILE A 228 -10.77 4.98 -10.07
C ILE A 228 -11.53 3.77 -9.57
N THR A 229 -10.87 2.93 -8.78
CA THR A 229 -11.53 1.79 -8.14
C THR A 229 -11.61 2.04 -6.64
N ILE A 230 -12.79 1.92 -6.10
CA ILE A 230 -13.09 2.03 -4.68
C ILE A 230 -13.51 0.68 -4.12
N GLY A 231 -13.01 0.37 -2.93
CA GLY A 231 -13.43 -0.78 -2.14
C GLY A 231 -14.26 -0.30 -0.95
N LYS A 232 -15.44 -0.89 -0.84
CA LYS A 232 -16.31 -0.86 0.33
C LYS A 232 -16.23 -2.23 0.98
N ASP A 233 -16.88 -2.47 2.10
CA ASP A 233 -16.75 -3.73 2.85
C ASP A 233 -16.65 -5.00 1.99
N ASN A 234 -17.58 -5.21 1.08
CA ASN A 234 -17.66 -6.41 0.25
C ASN A 234 -17.72 -6.11 -1.26
N GLU A 235 -17.75 -4.84 -1.64
CA GLU A 235 -18.00 -4.41 -3.01
C GLU A 235 -16.85 -3.61 -3.58
N LEU A 236 -16.43 -3.96 -4.79
CA LEU A 236 -15.58 -3.13 -5.64
C LEU A 236 -16.45 -2.38 -6.64
N THR A 237 -16.20 -1.09 -6.76
CA THR A 237 -16.82 -0.25 -7.80
C THR A 237 -15.72 0.49 -8.55
N THR A 238 -15.71 0.38 -9.86
CA THR A 238 -14.82 1.18 -10.73
C THR A 238 -15.62 2.31 -11.36
N LEU A 239 -15.04 3.50 -11.29
CA LEU A 239 -15.57 4.75 -11.81
C LEU A 239 -14.72 5.20 -13.01
N LYS A 240 -15.35 5.84 -13.97
CA LYS A 240 -14.69 6.57 -15.06
C LYS A 240 -14.08 7.88 -14.54
N SER A 241 -13.33 8.58 -15.39
CA SER A 241 -12.75 9.90 -15.06
C SER A 241 -13.81 10.97 -14.76
N ASN A 242 -15.02 10.84 -15.27
CA ASN A 242 -16.17 11.70 -14.94
C ASN A 242 -16.90 11.23 -13.69
N PHE A 243 -16.36 10.24 -12.99
CA PHE A 243 -16.87 9.62 -11.78
C PHE A 243 -18.18 8.84 -11.94
N GLU A 244 -18.64 8.60 -13.14
CA GLU A 244 -19.76 7.69 -13.36
C GLU A 244 -19.34 6.25 -13.10
N PRO A 245 -20.19 5.45 -12.42
CA PRO A 245 -19.93 4.02 -12.25
C PRO A 245 -19.77 3.33 -13.62
N GLN A 246 -18.69 2.56 -13.77
CA GLN A 246 -18.46 1.73 -14.94
C GLN A 246 -18.95 0.31 -14.69
N TRP A 247 -18.60 -0.25 -13.54
CA TRP A 247 -19.08 -1.53 -13.05
C TRP A 247 -18.97 -1.60 -11.53
N SER A 248 -19.77 -2.47 -10.92
CA SER A 248 -19.68 -2.86 -9.52
C SER A 248 -19.80 -4.37 -9.40
N SER A 249 -19.09 -4.94 -8.42
CA SER A 249 -19.11 -6.37 -8.16
C SER A 249 -18.93 -6.67 -6.68
N ASN A 250 -19.75 -7.55 -6.15
CA ASN A 250 -19.55 -8.09 -4.80
C ASN A 250 -18.42 -9.14 -4.86
N VAL A 251 -17.32 -8.88 -4.15
CA VAL A 251 -16.14 -9.73 -4.15
C VAL A 251 -15.87 -10.42 -2.82
N GLY A 252 -16.59 -10.02 -1.76
CA GLY A 252 -16.37 -10.41 -0.37
C GLY A 252 -15.56 -9.36 0.40
N PRO A 253 -15.30 -9.57 1.71
CA PRO A 253 -14.62 -8.61 2.57
C PRO A 253 -13.23 -8.23 2.03
N ILE A 254 -13.06 -6.95 1.69
CA ILE A 254 -11.83 -6.42 1.10
C ILE A 254 -10.86 -6.07 2.22
N SER A 255 -9.63 -6.56 2.13
CA SER A 255 -8.56 -6.22 3.09
C SER A 255 -7.60 -5.16 2.54
N THR A 256 -7.33 -5.16 1.24
CA THR A 256 -6.39 -4.23 0.61
C THR A 256 -6.62 -4.18 -0.90
N LEU A 257 -6.21 -3.09 -1.54
CA LEU A 257 -6.37 -2.84 -2.97
C LEU A 257 -5.16 -2.08 -3.49
N SER A 258 -4.68 -2.43 -4.67
CA SER A 258 -3.64 -1.67 -5.38
C SER A 258 -3.85 -1.75 -6.89
N SER A 259 -3.38 -0.75 -7.63
CA SER A 259 -3.16 -0.88 -9.07
C SER A 259 -2.10 -1.95 -9.35
N GLY A 260 -2.09 -2.48 -10.56
CA GLY A 260 -1.06 -3.41 -11.01
C GLY A 260 -0.55 -3.06 -12.40
N PHE A 261 0.37 -3.88 -12.89
CA PHE A 261 0.87 -3.76 -14.26
C PHE A 261 -0.21 -4.17 -15.28
N LEU A 262 0.02 -3.80 -16.55
CA LEU A 262 -0.87 -4.19 -17.65
C LEU A 262 -0.82 -5.70 -17.89
N VAL A 263 -1.98 -6.30 -18.10
CA VAL A 263 -2.13 -7.70 -18.51
C VAL A 263 -2.88 -7.73 -19.84
N ASP A 264 -2.25 -8.25 -20.90
CA ASP A 264 -2.78 -8.20 -22.26
C ASP A 264 -3.30 -6.80 -22.64
N ASP A 265 -2.48 -5.76 -22.38
CA ASP A 265 -2.76 -4.34 -22.59
C ASP A 265 -3.96 -3.78 -21.80
N LYS A 266 -4.48 -4.53 -20.83
CA LYS A 266 -5.57 -4.08 -19.94
C LYS A 266 -5.02 -3.64 -18.58
N SER A 267 -5.49 -2.50 -18.07
CA SER A 267 -5.21 -2.06 -16.71
C SER A 267 -5.77 -3.06 -15.70
N THR A 268 -5.01 -3.34 -14.65
CA THR A 268 -5.40 -4.29 -13.61
C THR A 268 -5.46 -3.67 -12.23
N ILE A 269 -6.32 -4.23 -11.41
CA ILE A 269 -6.36 -4.03 -9.96
C ILE A 269 -6.11 -5.37 -9.28
N TRP A 270 -5.38 -5.29 -8.17
CA TRP A 270 -5.05 -6.41 -7.32
C TRP A 270 -5.74 -6.23 -5.98
N VAL A 271 -6.54 -7.19 -5.59
CA VAL A 271 -7.37 -7.08 -4.39
C VAL A 271 -7.18 -8.27 -3.47
N GLY A 272 -6.90 -7.98 -2.21
CA GLY A 272 -6.92 -8.92 -1.11
C GLY A 272 -8.34 -9.04 -0.56
N ILE A 273 -8.83 -10.26 -0.44
CA ILE A 273 -10.19 -10.58 0.02
C ILE A 273 -10.07 -11.61 1.14
N GLN A 274 -10.82 -11.42 2.21
CA GLN A 274 -10.91 -12.42 3.27
C GLN A 274 -11.98 -13.45 2.93
N GLN A 275 -11.65 -14.73 2.98
CA GLN A 275 -12.56 -15.83 2.73
C GLN A 275 -12.50 -16.84 3.88
N GLY A 276 -13.33 -16.65 4.89
CA GLY A 276 -13.30 -17.44 6.11
C GLY A 276 -11.94 -17.31 6.83
N ILE A 277 -11.27 -18.44 7.04
CA ILE A 277 -9.92 -18.49 7.66
C ILE A 277 -8.77 -18.31 6.65
N ASN A 278 -9.05 -18.22 5.37
CA ASN A 278 -8.07 -18.01 4.31
C ASN A 278 -8.23 -16.62 3.70
N GLY A 279 -7.20 -16.18 2.99
CA GLY A 279 -7.24 -15.06 2.08
C GLY A 279 -7.36 -15.50 0.63
N LEU A 280 -7.84 -14.61 -0.19
CA LEU A 280 -7.88 -14.74 -1.64
C LEU A 280 -7.27 -13.48 -2.24
N LEU A 281 -6.25 -13.65 -3.06
CA LEU A 281 -5.73 -12.58 -3.90
C LEU A 281 -6.32 -12.72 -5.29
N LYS A 282 -6.95 -11.66 -5.80
CA LYS A 282 -7.50 -11.60 -7.17
C LYS A 282 -6.81 -10.53 -7.99
N VAL A 283 -6.62 -10.83 -9.27
CA VAL A 283 -6.24 -9.88 -10.32
C VAL A 283 -7.48 -9.67 -11.19
N ILE A 284 -7.94 -8.44 -11.27
CA ILE A 284 -9.17 -8.07 -11.96
C ILE A 284 -8.84 -7.05 -13.03
N CYS A 285 -9.41 -7.21 -14.23
CA CYS A 285 -9.38 -6.18 -15.26
C CYS A 285 -10.17 -4.97 -14.79
N GLN A 286 -9.50 -3.80 -14.71
CA GLN A 286 -10.14 -2.60 -14.21
C GLN A 286 -11.25 -2.08 -15.14
N GLY A 287 -11.12 -2.33 -16.45
CA GLY A 287 -12.06 -1.84 -17.45
C GLY A 287 -13.44 -2.51 -17.43
N ASP A 288 -13.50 -3.80 -17.13
CA ASP A 288 -14.75 -4.61 -17.24
C ASP A 288 -15.09 -5.41 -15.99
N GLY A 289 -14.21 -5.44 -14.98
CA GLY A 289 -14.41 -6.19 -13.74
C GLY A 289 -14.16 -7.70 -13.87
N GLU A 290 -13.68 -8.18 -15.02
CA GLU A 290 -13.41 -9.59 -15.23
C GLU A 290 -12.21 -10.06 -14.40
N THR A 291 -12.36 -11.19 -13.71
CA THR A 291 -11.27 -11.80 -12.96
C THR A 291 -10.29 -12.48 -13.93
N ILE A 292 -9.08 -11.94 -14.03
CA ILE A 292 -8.00 -12.48 -14.85
C ILE A 292 -7.39 -13.70 -14.18
N SER A 293 -7.12 -13.62 -12.88
CA SER A 293 -6.51 -14.70 -12.11
C SER A 293 -6.78 -14.57 -10.63
N SER A 294 -6.63 -15.67 -9.89
CA SER A 294 -6.76 -15.66 -8.44
C SER A 294 -5.93 -16.75 -7.78
N MET A 295 -5.58 -16.55 -6.50
CA MET A 295 -4.93 -17.58 -5.68
C MET A 295 -5.41 -17.52 -4.23
N VAL A 296 -5.52 -18.69 -3.60
CA VAL A 296 -5.76 -18.81 -2.15
C VAL A 296 -4.41 -18.69 -1.43
N CYS A 297 -4.36 -17.87 -0.38
CA CYS A 297 -3.20 -17.60 0.47
C CYS A 297 -3.64 -17.35 1.93
N GLY A 298 -2.79 -16.76 2.76
CA GLY A 298 -3.19 -16.13 4.01
C GLY A 298 -4.01 -14.86 3.74
N LYS A 299 -4.59 -14.24 4.76
CA LYS A 299 -5.20 -12.92 4.62
C LYS A 299 -4.15 -11.94 4.10
N VAL A 300 -4.40 -11.34 2.95
CA VAL A 300 -3.50 -10.36 2.35
C VAL A 300 -3.65 -9.05 3.12
N ASN A 301 -2.60 -8.61 3.79
CA ASN A 301 -2.60 -7.39 4.60
C ASN A 301 -2.16 -6.15 3.82
N CYS A 302 -1.26 -6.32 2.86
CA CYS A 302 -0.72 -5.22 2.06
C CYS A 302 -0.41 -5.68 0.63
N ILE A 303 -0.61 -4.76 -0.31
CA ILE A 303 -0.22 -4.90 -1.71
C ILE A 303 0.45 -3.59 -2.12
N HIS A 304 1.58 -3.67 -2.81
CA HIS A 304 2.25 -2.51 -3.39
C HIS A 304 2.65 -2.77 -4.83
N SER A 305 2.56 -1.74 -5.66
CA SER A 305 2.93 -1.77 -7.09
C SER A 305 3.83 -0.59 -7.44
N ASN A 306 4.78 -0.80 -8.33
CA ASN A 306 5.63 0.26 -8.90
C ASN A 306 5.56 0.31 -10.44
N GLY A 307 4.45 -0.12 -11.02
CA GLY A 307 4.22 -0.11 -12.47
C GLY A 307 4.56 -1.42 -13.18
N ASN A 308 5.73 -2.02 -12.98
CA ASN A 308 6.12 -3.28 -13.63
C ASN A 308 6.18 -4.49 -12.66
N ARG A 309 6.03 -4.23 -11.37
CA ARG A 309 5.97 -5.28 -10.33
C ARG A 309 4.80 -5.04 -9.40
N VAL A 310 4.25 -6.12 -8.91
CA VAL A 310 3.30 -6.13 -7.80
C VAL A 310 3.81 -7.07 -6.73
N ALA A 311 3.80 -6.63 -5.49
CA ALA A 311 4.11 -7.44 -4.33
C ALA A 311 2.90 -7.50 -3.40
N ALA A 312 2.68 -8.67 -2.78
CA ALA A 312 1.64 -8.87 -1.78
C ALA A 312 2.21 -9.60 -0.56
N GLY A 313 1.85 -9.14 0.62
CA GLY A 313 2.21 -9.73 1.90
C GLY A 313 0.99 -10.22 2.66
N ASP A 314 1.09 -11.39 3.29
CA ASP A 314 -0.03 -12.00 4.00
C ASP A 314 0.22 -12.16 5.52
N GLU A 315 -0.84 -12.54 6.24
CA GLU A 315 -0.82 -12.79 7.70
C GLU A 315 0.05 -13.97 8.12
N LYS A 316 0.45 -14.85 7.18
CA LYS A 316 1.35 -15.98 7.44
C LYS A 316 2.82 -15.60 7.27
N GLY A 317 3.07 -14.33 6.92
CA GLY A 317 4.42 -13.83 6.64
C GLY A 317 4.92 -14.16 5.25
N GLU A 318 4.08 -14.69 4.37
CA GLU A 318 4.45 -14.98 3.00
C GLU A 318 4.45 -13.70 2.18
N LEU A 319 5.50 -13.54 1.39
CA LEU A 319 5.70 -12.44 0.46
C LEU A 319 5.73 -12.99 -0.96
N PHE A 320 4.87 -12.48 -1.81
CA PHE A 320 4.76 -12.86 -3.22
C PHE A 320 5.05 -11.66 -4.09
N VAL A 321 5.89 -11.81 -5.10
CA VAL A 321 6.20 -10.75 -6.08
C VAL A 321 5.97 -11.27 -7.48
N TRP A 322 5.27 -10.50 -8.28
CA TRP A 322 5.06 -10.75 -9.70
C TRP A 322 5.70 -9.66 -10.54
N GLN A 323 6.16 -10.01 -11.70
CA GLN A 323 6.71 -9.13 -12.72
C GLN A 323 5.86 -9.25 -13.98
N ASP A 324 5.58 -8.14 -14.64
CA ASP A 324 4.69 -8.00 -15.79
C ASP A 324 5.00 -8.98 -16.93
N GLU A 325 6.23 -8.93 -17.47
CA GLU A 325 6.64 -9.79 -18.59
C GLU A 325 6.50 -11.30 -18.28
N MET A 326 6.91 -11.70 -17.06
CA MET A 326 6.83 -13.09 -16.66
C MET A 326 5.39 -13.53 -16.41
N PHE A 327 4.58 -12.67 -15.82
CA PHE A 327 3.16 -12.93 -15.57
C PHE A 327 2.40 -13.08 -16.88
N ASN A 328 2.54 -12.11 -17.80
CA ASN A 328 1.90 -12.15 -19.13
C ASN A 328 2.32 -13.39 -19.94
N ARG A 329 3.62 -13.69 -20.00
CA ARG A 329 4.11 -14.88 -20.68
C ARG A 329 3.53 -16.19 -20.14
N ARG A 330 3.29 -16.27 -18.82
CA ARG A 330 2.73 -17.47 -18.19
C ARG A 330 1.20 -17.54 -18.25
N LEU A 331 0.53 -16.39 -18.46
CA LEU A 331 -0.88 -16.34 -18.79
C LEU A 331 -1.17 -16.89 -20.19
N THR A 332 -0.42 -16.43 -21.20
CA THR A 332 -0.60 -16.77 -22.60
C THR A 332 0.02 -18.13 -22.98
N GLY A 333 1.03 -18.56 -22.23
CA GLY A 333 1.64 -19.87 -22.40
C GLY A 333 0.71 -20.97 -21.92
N ASN A 334 0.00 -21.63 -22.84
CA ASN A 334 -0.33 -23.03 -22.63
C ASN A 334 0.97 -23.71 -22.22
N ILE A 335 0.99 -24.32 -21.02
CA ILE A 335 2.07 -25.19 -20.59
C ILE A 335 2.08 -26.31 -21.64
N SER A 336 2.85 -26.15 -22.70
CA SER A 336 3.21 -27.26 -23.55
C SER A 336 4.06 -28.19 -22.69
N ASP A 337 3.77 -29.47 -22.72
CA ASP A 337 4.47 -30.55 -22.00
C ASP A 337 6.02 -30.53 -22.18
N ASP A 338 6.51 -29.79 -23.16
CA ASP A 338 7.92 -29.54 -23.47
C ASP A 338 8.72 -28.87 -22.35
N ASN A 339 8.05 -28.15 -21.43
CA ASN A 339 8.72 -27.48 -20.30
C ASN A 339 8.95 -28.42 -19.11
N ASP A 340 8.17 -29.47 -18.96
CA ASP A 340 8.37 -30.45 -17.88
C ASP A 340 9.52 -31.40 -18.20
N GLU A 341 9.69 -31.82 -19.45
CA GLU A 341 10.86 -32.59 -19.88
C GLU A 341 12.18 -31.78 -19.74
N ARG A 342 12.15 -30.51 -20.06
CA ARG A 342 13.33 -29.63 -19.87
C ARG A 342 13.65 -29.41 -18.39
N ARG A 343 12.64 -29.29 -17.52
CA ARG A 343 12.81 -29.21 -16.07
C ARG A 343 13.31 -30.50 -15.46
N GLU A 344 12.83 -31.63 -15.89
CA GLU A 344 13.33 -32.94 -15.45
C GLU A 344 14.78 -33.15 -15.90
N SER A 345 15.11 -32.85 -17.14
CA SER A 345 16.49 -32.89 -17.64
C SER A 345 17.43 -31.97 -16.89
N MET A 346 16.98 -30.75 -16.53
CA MET A 346 17.76 -29.82 -15.71
C MET A 346 17.91 -30.28 -14.26
N ARG A 347 16.87 -30.88 -13.66
CA ARG A 347 16.93 -31.50 -12.32
C ARG A 347 17.87 -32.70 -12.29
N GLU A 348 17.87 -33.52 -13.33
CA GLU A 348 18.79 -34.64 -13.43
C GLU A 348 20.25 -34.19 -13.62
N ARG A 349 20.49 -33.14 -14.43
CA ARG A 349 21.83 -32.53 -14.55
C ARG A 349 22.30 -31.94 -13.21
N LEU A 350 21.45 -31.23 -12.46
CA LEU A 350 21.78 -30.72 -11.14
C LEU A 350 22.04 -31.84 -10.12
N LYS A 351 21.28 -32.94 -10.17
CA LYS A 351 21.54 -34.12 -9.33
C LYS A 351 22.87 -34.81 -9.68
N SER A 352 23.25 -34.85 -10.94
CA SER A 352 24.52 -35.41 -11.36
C SER A 352 25.73 -34.56 -10.96
N LEU A 353 25.57 -33.25 -10.95
CA LEU A 353 26.61 -32.31 -10.48
C LEU A 353 26.80 -32.31 -8.95
N ARG A 354 25.76 -32.67 -8.17
CA ARG A 354 25.85 -32.80 -6.69
C ARG A 354 26.45 -34.16 -6.26
N LYS A 355 26.66 -35.11 -7.16
CA LYS A 355 27.25 -36.41 -6.85
C LYS A 355 28.74 -36.51 -7.23
N ARG A 356 29.34 -35.41 -7.66
CA ARG A 356 30.78 -35.23 -7.83
C ARG A 356 31.30 -34.26 -6.73
#